data_b27e0605972bebd60d1aa6deff2129cc
#
_entry.id   b27e0605972bebd60d1aa6deff2129cc
#
_cell.length_a   1.000
_cell.length_b   1.000
_cell.length_c   1.000
_cell.angle_alpha   90.00
_cell.angle_beta   90.00
_cell.angle_gamma   90.00
#
_symmetry.space_group_name_H-M   'P 1'
#
loop_
_entity.id
_entity.type
_entity.pdbx_description
1 polymer ?
#
loop_
_entity_poly.entity_id
_entity_poly.type
_entity_poly.pdbx_seq_one_letter_code
_entity_poly.pdbx_strand_id
1 'polypeptide(L)'
;ARERVPDEVVAAMGGERPFYGKDYIIPSTFDPRLISVIPLAVAKAAIKTGVARIGIENFENYSEQLKNRLDPTVAVIQGINSQIKKNQKKVVFADGEDENNLKAAIAFKNSRLGIPILIAKEEIVRKKLNEIGYGENFDIEIINSTNEELRKKYTEFLFKRLQRTEGLLERDCDKLVRNDRVTFGACMVSCGDA
;
A
#
# COMPACT_ATOMS: atom_id res chain seq x y z
N ALA A 1 7.97 30.28 0.40
CA ALA A 1 7.27 31.22 -0.51
C ALA A 1 7.72 31.12 -1.97
N ARG A 2 9.01 30.79 -2.23
CA ARG A 2 9.53 30.66 -3.63
C ARG A 2 9.05 29.40 -4.35
N GLU A 3 8.67 28.38 -3.63
CA GLU A 3 8.08 27.16 -4.20
C GLU A 3 6.61 27.37 -4.51
N ARG A 4 6.10 26.58 -5.49
CA ARG A 4 4.68 26.60 -5.84
C ARG A 4 3.81 26.29 -4.62
N VAL A 5 2.79 27.10 -4.40
CA VAL A 5 1.83 26.90 -3.31
C VAL A 5 0.94 25.69 -3.63
N PRO A 6 0.75 24.74 -2.70
CA PRO A 6 -0.11 23.58 -2.89
C PRO A 6 -1.58 23.96 -3.10
N ASP A 7 -2.33 23.14 -3.80
CA ASP A 7 -3.74 23.38 -4.10
C ASP A 7 -4.62 23.48 -2.84
N GLU A 8 -4.28 22.70 -1.81
CA GLU A 8 -4.95 22.72 -0.50
C GLU A 8 -4.82 24.10 0.18
N VAL A 9 -3.64 24.69 0.09
CA VAL A 9 -3.38 26.03 0.65
C VAL A 9 -4.08 27.11 -0.16
N VAL A 10 -4.14 26.95 -1.48
CA VAL A 10 -4.86 27.86 -2.38
C VAL A 10 -6.35 27.85 -2.04
N ALA A 11 -6.94 26.65 -1.83
CA ALA A 11 -8.34 26.52 -1.42
C ALA A 11 -8.59 27.20 -0.06
N ALA A 12 -7.70 27.04 0.92
CA ALA A 12 -7.80 27.67 2.24
C ALA A 12 -7.63 29.20 2.21
N MET A 13 -6.98 29.74 1.16
CA MET A 13 -6.75 31.18 0.98
C MET A 13 -7.79 31.89 0.10
N GLY A 14 -8.86 31.20 -0.31
CA GLY A 14 -9.93 31.82 -1.12
C GLY A 14 -9.83 31.55 -2.62
N GLY A 15 -8.99 30.64 -3.05
CA GLY A 15 -8.96 30.12 -4.43
C GLY A 15 -7.97 30.79 -5.39
N GLU A 16 -7.38 31.92 -5.04
CA GLU A 16 -6.32 32.54 -5.82
C GLU A 16 -4.94 32.03 -5.39
N ARG A 17 -4.12 31.59 -6.37
CA ARG A 17 -2.77 31.11 -6.08
C ARG A 17 -1.79 32.26 -5.94
N PRO A 18 -1.24 32.51 -4.75
CA PRO A 18 -0.25 33.54 -4.57
C PRO A 18 1.11 33.11 -5.17
N PHE A 19 1.81 34.07 -5.74
CA PHE A 19 3.16 33.92 -6.25
C PHE A 19 4.14 34.72 -5.39
N TYR A 20 5.39 34.23 -5.30
CA TYR A 20 6.43 34.97 -4.59
C TYR A 20 6.62 36.38 -5.17
N GLY A 21 6.46 37.38 -4.32
CA GLY A 21 6.53 38.78 -4.71
C GLY A 21 6.29 39.71 -3.54
N LYS A 22 5.98 40.98 -3.82
CA LYS A 22 5.73 42.02 -2.82
C LYS A 22 4.69 41.59 -1.77
N ASP A 23 3.61 40.95 -2.22
CA ASP A 23 2.46 40.63 -1.41
C ASP A 23 2.53 39.20 -0.83
N TYR A 24 3.50 38.38 -1.23
CA TYR A 24 3.68 37.01 -0.76
C TYR A 24 5.17 36.68 -0.56
N ILE A 25 5.75 37.27 0.47
CA ILE A 25 7.14 37.02 0.86
C ILE A 25 7.24 35.87 1.86
N ILE A 26 6.26 35.77 2.78
CA ILE A 26 6.17 34.75 3.82
C ILE A 26 5.09 33.74 3.41
N PRO A 27 5.36 32.42 3.48
CA PRO A 27 4.36 31.41 3.20
C PRO A 27 3.18 31.51 4.16
N SER A 28 1.99 31.11 3.69
CA SER A 28 0.82 31.02 4.52
C SER A 28 1.02 30.03 5.67
N THR A 29 0.50 30.35 6.85
CA THR A 29 0.51 29.46 8.02
C THR A 29 -0.30 28.16 7.78
N PHE A 30 -1.17 28.15 6.78
CA PHE A 30 -1.91 26.97 6.35
C PHE A 30 -1.07 25.99 5.51
N ASP A 31 0.17 26.34 5.15
CA ASP A 31 1.03 25.44 4.39
C ASP A 31 1.59 24.31 5.30
N PRO A 32 1.10 23.06 5.14
CA PRO A 32 1.49 21.94 6.01
C PRO A 32 2.97 21.59 5.93
N ARG A 33 3.67 22.01 4.88
CA ARG A 33 5.10 21.78 4.71
C ARG A 33 5.94 22.52 5.73
N LEU A 34 5.44 23.65 6.26
CA LEU A 34 6.18 24.50 7.18
C LEU A 34 6.54 23.78 8.49
N ILE A 35 5.67 22.88 8.96
CA ILE A 35 5.89 22.17 10.23
C ILE A 35 7.12 21.24 10.20
N SER A 36 7.51 20.77 9.03
CA SER A 36 8.69 19.91 8.87
C SER A 36 9.91 20.64 8.33
N VAL A 37 9.71 21.57 7.41
CA VAL A 37 10.83 22.25 6.73
C VAL A 37 11.51 23.28 7.63
N ILE A 38 10.72 24.14 8.30
CA ILE A 38 11.27 25.21 9.14
C ILE A 38 11.98 24.67 10.38
N PRO A 39 11.35 23.84 11.24
CA PRO A 39 12.03 23.31 12.43
C PRO A 39 13.28 22.51 12.09
N LEU A 40 13.24 21.73 10.99
CA LEU A 40 14.41 20.98 10.53
C LEU A 40 15.58 21.89 10.16
N ALA A 41 15.30 22.97 9.43
CA ALA A 41 16.33 23.96 9.04
C ALA A 41 16.90 24.68 10.26
N VAL A 42 16.05 25.08 11.20
CA VAL A 42 16.46 25.72 12.47
C VAL A 42 17.30 24.77 13.31
N ALA A 43 16.89 23.51 13.47
CA ALA A 43 17.63 22.50 14.22
C ALA A 43 19.03 22.26 13.62
N LYS A 44 19.13 22.13 12.29
CA LYS A 44 20.42 22.01 11.59
C LYS A 44 21.31 23.22 11.81
N ALA A 45 20.74 24.44 11.74
CA ALA A 45 21.48 25.66 12.00
C ALA A 45 21.97 25.74 13.45
N ALA A 46 21.12 25.40 14.43
CA ALA A 46 21.48 25.40 15.85
C ALA A 46 22.62 24.43 16.18
N ILE A 47 22.61 23.24 15.58
CA ILE A 47 23.70 22.27 15.74
C ILE A 47 24.98 22.80 15.11
N LYS A 48 24.89 23.35 13.90
CA LYS A 48 26.03 23.91 13.17
C LYS A 48 26.71 25.08 13.93
N THR A 49 25.91 25.91 14.60
CA THR A 49 26.41 27.08 15.36
C THR A 49 26.79 26.74 16.80
N GLY A 50 26.59 25.49 17.25
CA GLY A 50 26.94 25.04 18.59
C GLY A 50 26.00 25.53 19.71
N VAL A 51 24.84 26.14 19.36
CA VAL A 51 23.85 26.60 20.36
C VAL A 51 22.81 25.54 20.73
N ALA A 52 22.80 24.41 20.02
CA ALA A 52 21.91 23.31 20.34
C ALA A 52 22.29 22.65 21.66
N ARG A 53 21.31 22.48 22.57
CA ARG A 53 21.52 21.77 23.86
C ARG A 53 21.50 20.25 23.72
N ILE A 54 20.81 19.76 22.70
CA ILE A 54 20.63 18.33 22.40
C ILE A 54 20.95 18.12 20.92
N GLY A 55 21.76 17.11 20.61
CA GLY A 55 22.03 16.68 19.25
C GLY A 55 20.87 15.90 18.65
N ILE A 56 20.75 15.92 17.32
CA ILE A 56 19.83 15.09 16.58
C ILE A 56 20.67 14.09 15.77
N GLU A 57 20.55 12.80 16.12
CA GLU A 57 21.33 11.73 15.49
C GLU A 57 20.84 11.44 14.05
N ASN A 58 19.51 11.49 13.84
CA ASN A 58 18.91 11.20 12.54
C ASN A 58 17.88 12.29 12.17
N PHE A 59 18.25 13.12 11.20
CA PHE A 59 17.39 14.20 10.72
C PHE A 59 16.19 13.72 9.89
N GLU A 60 16.25 12.54 9.26
CA GLU A 60 15.14 11.98 8.52
C GLU A 60 14.03 11.55 9.50
N ASN A 61 14.39 10.82 10.54
CA ASN A 61 13.48 10.45 11.61
C ASN A 61 12.87 11.68 12.31
N TYR A 62 13.68 12.71 12.57
CA TYR A 62 13.18 13.96 13.14
C TYR A 62 12.17 14.66 12.20
N SER A 63 12.44 14.69 10.90
CA SER A 63 11.51 15.24 9.91
C SER A 63 10.18 14.48 9.87
N GLU A 64 10.22 13.14 9.96
CA GLU A 64 9.03 12.29 10.05
C GLU A 64 8.22 12.56 11.31
N GLN A 65 8.88 12.67 12.46
CA GLN A 65 8.22 13.02 13.72
C GLN A 65 7.50 14.37 13.65
N LEU A 66 8.09 15.36 12.96
CA LEU A 66 7.47 16.67 12.76
C LEU A 66 6.23 16.59 11.86
N LYS A 67 6.29 15.81 10.77
CA LYS A 67 5.14 15.58 9.89
C LYS A 67 3.99 14.88 10.63
N ASN A 68 4.32 13.92 11.48
CA ASN A 68 3.35 13.15 12.26
C ASN A 68 2.59 14.00 13.30
N ARG A 69 3.07 15.19 13.63
CA ARG A 69 2.34 16.13 14.51
C ARG A 69 1.12 16.75 13.86
N LEU A 70 1.05 16.79 12.53
CA LEU A 70 -0.12 17.29 11.79
C LEU A 70 -1.29 16.31 11.83
N ASP A 71 -0.99 15.01 11.76
CA ASP A 71 -1.99 13.97 11.80
C ASP A 71 -1.47 12.77 12.61
N PRO A 72 -1.95 12.57 13.83
CA PRO A 72 -1.55 11.45 14.68
C PRO A 72 -1.85 10.08 14.04
N THR A 73 -2.87 10.01 13.16
CA THR A 73 -3.26 8.78 12.46
C THR A 73 -2.14 8.33 11.50
N VAL A 74 -1.50 9.29 10.85
CA VAL A 74 -0.37 9.02 9.94
C VAL A 74 0.80 8.39 10.71
N ALA A 75 1.06 8.83 11.94
CA ALA A 75 2.12 8.25 12.78
C ALA A 75 1.86 6.77 13.09
N VAL A 76 0.62 6.42 13.42
CA VAL A 76 0.20 5.04 13.69
C VAL A 76 0.35 4.19 12.43
N ILE A 77 -0.16 4.67 11.29
CA ILE A 77 -0.05 3.97 10.00
C ILE A 77 1.42 3.78 9.60
N GLN A 78 2.28 4.77 9.77
CA GLN A 78 3.71 4.65 9.49
C GLN A 78 4.39 3.63 10.39
N GLY A 79 4.04 3.60 11.68
CA GLY A 79 4.51 2.59 12.63
C GLY A 79 4.14 1.18 12.17
N ILE A 80 2.89 0.96 11.78
CA ILE A 80 2.39 -0.29 11.23
C ILE A 80 3.13 -0.65 9.93
N ASN A 81 3.24 0.29 8.99
CA ASN A 81 3.93 0.08 7.73
C ASN A 81 5.41 -0.29 7.92
N SER A 82 6.07 0.31 8.92
CA SER A 82 7.47 -0.01 9.26
C SER A 82 7.63 -1.43 9.80
N GLN A 83 6.65 -1.92 10.56
CA GLN A 83 6.62 -3.31 11.04
C GLN A 83 6.34 -4.30 9.90
N ILE A 84 5.38 -3.97 9.03
CA ILE A 84 5.03 -4.79 7.87
C ILE A 84 6.23 -4.94 6.93
N LYS A 85 6.95 -3.86 6.65
CA LYS A 85 8.15 -3.88 5.79
C LYS A 85 9.27 -4.78 6.30
N LYS A 86 9.37 -4.98 7.62
CA LYS A 86 10.35 -5.90 8.23
C LYS A 86 9.96 -7.36 8.09
N ASN A 87 8.66 -7.67 8.02
CA ASN A 87 8.14 -9.02 7.94
C ASN A 87 7.02 -9.08 6.89
N GLN A 88 7.44 -9.00 5.63
CA GLN A 88 6.53 -9.03 4.49
C GLN A 88 5.79 -10.37 4.42
N LYS A 89 4.47 -10.30 4.33
CA LYS A 89 3.59 -11.45 4.15
C LYS A 89 3.09 -11.53 2.71
N LYS A 90 2.75 -12.75 2.30
CA LYS A 90 2.01 -12.97 1.07
C LYS A 90 0.56 -12.54 1.26
N VAL A 91 -0.01 -11.83 0.30
CA VAL A 91 -1.40 -11.36 0.33
C VAL A 91 -2.08 -11.74 -0.97
N VAL A 92 -3.19 -12.45 -0.86
CA VAL A 92 -3.96 -12.94 -2.01
C VAL A 92 -5.00 -11.92 -2.43
N PHE A 93 -4.98 -11.55 -3.69
CA PHE A 93 -5.99 -10.75 -4.37
C PHE A 93 -6.85 -11.69 -5.21
N ALA A 94 -8.03 -12.02 -4.70
CA ALA A 94 -8.89 -13.06 -5.27
C ALA A 94 -9.44 -12.73 -6.66
N ASP A 95 -9.67 -11.46 -6.96
CA ASP A 95 -10.12 -11.01 -8.29
C ASP A 95 -9.02 -10.21 -9.00
N GLY A 96 -7.97 -10.92 -9.40
CA GLY A 96 -6.80 -10.33 -10.04
C GLY A 96 -7.06 -9.81 -11.47
N GLU A 97 -8.21 -10.11 -12.05
CA GLU A 97 -8.62 -9.60 -13.36
C GLU A 97 -9.33 -8.25 -13.26
N ASP A 98 -9.78 -7.83 -12.08
CA ASP A 98 -10.32 -6.49 -11.87
C ASP A 98 -9.20 -5.44 -11.91
N GLU A 99 -9.46 -4.32 -12.61
CA GLU A 99 -8.46 -3.27 -12.80
C GLU A 99 -8.07 -2.57 -11.48
N ASN A 100 -9.04 -2.38 -10.58
CA ASN A 100 -8.78 -1.72 -9.30
C ASN A 100 -7.96 -2.65 -8.38
N ASN A 101 -8.28 -3.95 -8.36
CA ASN A 101 -7.52 -4.94 -7.62
C ASN A 101 -6.09 -5.08 -8.16
N LEU A 102 -5.92 -5.03 -9.48
CA LEU A 102 -4.60 -5.06 -10.10
C LEU A 102 -3.79 -3.82 -9.74
N LYS A 103 -4.37 -2.62 -9.81
CA LYS A 103 -3.73 -1.37 -9.37
C LYS A 103 -3.39 -1.40 -7.88
N ALA A 104 -4.28 -1.95 -7.04
CA ALA A 104 -4.04 -2.10 -5.62
C ALA A 104 -2.87 -3.07 -5.34
N ALA A 105 -2.80 -4.21 -6.03
CA ALA A 105 -1.71 -5.17 -5.89
C ALA A 105 -0.36 -4.57 -6.32
N ILE A 106 -0.34 -3.78 -7.41
CA ILE A 106 0.84 -3.06 -7.86
C ILE A 106 1.29 -2.02 -6.82
N ALA A 107 0.36 -1.21 -6.31
CA ALA A 107 0.65 -0.22 -5.28
C ALA A 107 1.16 -0.87 -3.99
N PHE A 108 0.57 -2.00 -3.59
CA PHE A 108 0.98 -2.81 -2.44
C PHE A 108 2.43 -3.30 -2.59
N LYS A 109 2.77 -3.85 -3.76
CA LYS A 109 4.14 -4.30 -4.08
C LYS A 109 5.14 -3.14 -4.08
N ASN A 110 4.82 -2.05 -4.79
CA ASN A 110 5.70 -0.88 -4.91
C ASN A 110 5.95 -0.21 -3.54
N SER A 111 4.97 -0.23 -2.66
CA SER A 111 5.09 0.28 -1.29
C SER A 111 5.84 -0.68 -0.35
N ARG A 112 6.25 -1.86 -0.83
CA ARG A 112 6.94 -2.92 -0.07
C ARG A 112 6.15 -3.35 1.18
N LEU A 113 4.83 -3.41 1.09
CA LEU A 113 3.96 -3.83 2.18
C LEU A 113 3.83 -5.36 2.26
N GLY A 114 4.17 -6.08 1.19
CA GLY A 114 4.14 -7.53 1.14
C GLY A 114 4.32 -8.06 -0.28
N ILE A 115 4.09 -9.35 -0.44
CA ILE A 115 4.18 -10.06 -1.72
C ILE A 115 2.75 -10.33 -2.22
N PRO A 116 2.25 -9.61 -3.23
CA PRO A 116 0.92 -9.84 -3.76
C PRO A 116 0.89 -11.11 -4.63
N ILE A 117 -0.16 -11.91 -4.46
CA ILE A 117 -0.50 -13.06 -5.31
C ILE A 117 -1.86 -12.76 -5.94
N LEU A 118 -1.96 -12.80 -7.25
CA LEU A 118 -3.20 -12.58 -7.99
C LEU A 118 -3.83 -13.92 -8.39
N ILE A 119 -5.11 -14.13 -8.05
CA ILE A 119 -5.86 -15.26 -8.58
C ILE A 119 -6.53 -14.79 -9.88
N ALA A 120 -6.01 -15.22 -11.01
CA ALA A 120 -6.44 -14.75 -12.32
C ALA A 120 -5.92 -15.64 -13.44
N LYS A 121 -6.42 -15.41 -14.65
CA LYS A 121 -5.81 -15.91 -15.89
C LYS A 121 -4.63 -15.02 -16.27
N GLU A 122 -3.45 -15.61 -16.43
CA GLU A 122 -2.22 -14.87 -16.69
C GLU A 122 -2.30 -13.98 -17.94
N GLU A 123 -2.88 -14.49 -19.02
CA GLU A 123 -3.04 -13.74 -20.29
C GLU A 123 -3.82 -12.44 -20.10
N ILE A 124 -4.90 -12.48 -19.31
CA ILE A 124 -5.75 -11.30 -19.06
C ILE A 124 -5.00 -10.27 -18.23
N VAL A 125 -4.29 -10.72 -17.19
CA VAL A 125 -3.52 -9.83 -16.32
C VAL A 125 -2.37 -9.19 -17.10
N ARG A 126 -1.62 -9.97 -17.90
CA ARG A 126 -0.50 -9.45 -18.70
C ARG A 126 -0.97 -8.39 -19.70
N LYS A 127 -2.11 -8.62 -20.35
CA LYS A 127 -2.73 -7.63 -21.25
C LYS A 127 -3.07 -6.33 -20.52
N LYS A 128 -3.72 -6.43 -19.37
CA LYS A 128 -4.09 -5.26 -18.55
C LYS A 128 -2.88 -4.51 -18.00
N LEU A 129 -1.82 -5.22 -17.60
CA LEU A 129 -0.56 -4.59 -17.19
C LEU A 129 0.04 -3.73 -18.30
N ASN A 130 -0.01 -4.20 -19.55
CA ASN A 130 0.40 -3.42 -20.72
C ASN A 130 -0.46 -2.19 -20.93
N GLU A 131 -1.78 -2.32 -20.85
CA GLU A 131 -2.73 -1.22 -21.01
C GLU A 131 -2.50 -0.11 -19.95
N ILE A 132 -2.12 -0.50 -18.73
CA ILE A 132 -1.82 0.43 -17.62
C ILE A 132 -0.38 1.00 -17.71
N GLY A 133 0.48 0.46 -18.60
CA GLY A 133 1.83 0.97 -18.85
C GLY A 133 2.93 0.35 -17.98
N TYR A 134 2.66 -0.77 -17.28
CA TYR A 134 3.66 -1.49 -16.49
C TYR A 134 4.47 -2.53 -17.28
N GLY A 135 4.06 -2.83 -18.53
CA GLY A 135 4.70 -3.84 -19.37
C GLY A 135 4.38 -5.28 -18.96
N GLU A 136 4.58 -6.23 -19.88
CA GLU A 136 4.24 -7.64 -19.69
C GLU A 136 5.10 -8.33 -18.63
N ASN A 137 6.32 -7.86 -18.45
CA ASN A 137 7.31 -8.47 -17.55
C ASN A 137 7.24 -7.95 -16.10
N PHE A 138 6.18 -7.27 -15.71
CA PHE A 138 6.03 -6.85 -14.32
C PHE A 138 5.99 -8.10 -13.43
N ASP A 139 6.96 -8.16 -12.50
CA ASP A 139 7.13 -9.30 -11.61
C ASP A 139 6.04 -9.34 -10.54
N ILE A 140 4.99 -10.13 -10.79
CA ILE A 140 3.89 -10.42 -9.87
C ILE A 140 3.49 -11.89 -9.99
N GLU A 141 3.28 -12.54 -8.87
CA GLU A 141 2.86 -13.94 -8.84
C GLU A 141 1.38 -14.03 -9.24
N ILE A 142 1.09 -14.83 -10.28
CA ILE A 142 -0.26 -15.04 -10.80
C ILE A 142 -0.57 -16.52 -10.71
N ILE A 143 -1.67 -16.86 -10.07
CA ILE A 143 -2.13 -18.24 -9.91
C ILE A 143 -3.52 -18.39 -10.53
N ASN A 144 -3.66 -19.36 -11.42
CA ASN A 144 -4.94 -19.67 -12.03
C ASN A 144 -5.71 -20.66 -11.14
N SER A 145 -6.98 -20.34 -10.82
CA SER A 145 -7.87 -21.23 -10.06
C SER A 145 -8.18 -22.56 -10.77
N THR A 146 -7.82 -22.70 -12.05
CA THR A 146 -7.93 -23.95 -12.81
C THR A 146 -6.73 -24.86 -12.65
N ASN A 147 -5.70 -24.49 -11.89
CA ASN A 147 -4.55 -25.34 -11.61
C ASN A 147 -5.02 -26.64 -10.92
N GLU A 148 -4.81 -27.78 -11.57
CA GLU A 148 -5.38 -29.06 -11.11
C GLU A 148 -4.80 -29.54 -9.78
N GLU A 149 -3.52 -29.33 -9.53
CA GLU A 149 -2.88 -29.76 -8.27
C GLU A 149 -3.43 -28.97 -7.09
N LEU A 150 -3.45 -27.63 -7.19
CA LEU A 150 -3.98 -26.76 -6.15
C LEU A 150 -5.47 -26.97 -5.95
N ARG A 151 -6.23 -27.10 -7.05
CA ARG A 151 -7.67 -27.37 -6.98
C ARG A 151 -7.95 -28.66 -6.20
N LYS A 152 -7.25 -29.74 -6.51
CA LYS A 152 -7.42 -31.03 -5.80
C LYS A 152 -7.07 -30.91 -4.33
N LYS A 153 -5.93 -30.29 -4.01
CA LYS A 153 -5.49 -30.00 -2.63
C LYS A 153 -6.55 -29.22 -1.84
N TYR A 154 -7.07 -28.15 -2.43
CA TYR A 154 -8.03 -27.27 -1.76
C TYR A 154 -9.43 -27.88 -1.68
N THR A 155 -9.85 -28.67 -2.67
CA THR A 155 -11.09 -29.44 -2.61
C THR A 155 -11.06 -30.42 -1.45
N GLU A 156 -9.98 -31.17 -1.30
CA GLU A 156 -9.81 -32.12 -0.21
C GLU A 156 -9.77 -31.43 1.16
N PHE A 157 -9.10 -30.31 1.27
CA PHE A 157 -9.07 -29.48 2.47
C PHE A 157 -10.46 -28.98 2.84
N LEU A 158 -11.17 -28.40 1.88
CA LEU A 158 -12.52 -27.84 2.07
C LEU A 158 -13.52 -28.93 2.44
N PHE A 159 -13.47 -30.08 1.76
CA PHE A 159 -14.32 -31.22 2.05
C PHE A 159 -14.13 -31.75 3.49
N LYS A 160 -12.89 -31.96 3.92
CA LYS A 160 -12.60 -32.40 5.31
C LYS A 160 -13.16 -31.44 6.35
N ARG A 161 -13.23 -30.14 6.04
CA ARG A 161 -13.70 -29.12 6.96
C ARG A 161 -15.21 -28.95 6.97
N LEU A 162 -15.88 -29.04 5.81
CA LEU A 162 -17.29 -28.69 5.65
C LEU A 162 -18.24 -29.90 5.58
N GLN A 163 -17.76 -31.12 5.33
CA GLN A 163 -18.61 -32.31 5.24
C GLN A 163 -19.45 -32.52 6.47
N ARG A 164 -18.95 -32.25 7.68
CA ARG A 164 -19.67 -32.48 8.96
C ARG A 164 -20.48 -31.29 9.43
N THR A 165 -20.11 -30.08 9.03
CA THR A 165 -20.74 -28.84 9.47
C THR A 165 -21.87 -28.43 8.54
N GLU A 166 -21.67 -28.57 7.23
CA GLU A 166 -22.58 -28.10 6.19
C GLU A 166 -23.12 -29.25 5.30
N GLY A 167 -22.64 -30.46 5.50
CA GLY A 167 -23.10 -31.62 4.72
C GLY A 167 -22.69 -31.60 3.25
N LEU A 168 -21.66 -30.80 2.89
CA LEU A 168 -21.22 -30.69 1.51
C LEU A 168 -20.54 -31.96 1.04
N LEU A 169 -20.82 -32.32 -0.22
CA LEU A 169 -20.15 -33.43 -0.89
C LEU A 169 -18.85 -32.94 -1.52
N GLU A 170 -17.90 -33.82 -1.75
CA GLU A 170 -16.63 -33.51 -2.37
C GLU A 170 -16.80 -32.77 -3.75
N ARG A 171 -17.77 -33.23 -4.56
CA ARG A 171 -18.11 -32.58 -5.83
C ARG A 171 -18.62 -31.16 -5.66
N ASP A 172 -19.24 -30.80 -4.55
CA ASP A 172 -19.74 -29.46 -4.29
C ASP A 172 -18.58 -28.56 -3.85
N CYS A 173 -17.67 -29.12 -3.05
CA CYS A 173 -16.42 -28.44 -2.70
C CYS A 173 -15.54 -28.19 -3.94
N ASP A 174 -15.43 -29.15 -4.87
CA ASP A 174 -14.69 -28.94 -6.13
C ASP A 174 -15.30 -27.81 -6.99
N LYS A 175 -16.63 -27.75 -7.06
CA LYS A 175 -17.32 -26.65 -7.74
C LYS A 175 -17.04 -25.29 -7.10
N LEU A 176 -17.07 -25.21 -5.76
CA LEU A 176 -16.77 -23.99 -5.03
C LEU A 176 -15.33 -23.53 -5.29
N VAL A 177 -14.36 -24.41 -5.13
CA VAL A 177 -12.94 -24.09 -5.36
C VAL A 177 -12.68 -23.66 -6.82
N ARG A 178 -13.38 -24.29 -7.79
CA ARG A 178 -13.20 -24.02 -9.21
C ARG A 178 -13.82 -22.69 -9.65
N ASN A 179 -15.02 -22.40 -9.15
CA ASN A 179 -15.87 -21.31 -9.67
C ASN A 179 -15.77 -20.03 -8.83
N ASP A 180 -15.37 -20.15 -7.59
CA ASP A 180 -15.24 -19.00 -6.68
C ASP A 180 -13.77 -18.78 -6.30
N ARG A 181 -13.22 -17.70 -6.86
CA ARG A 181 -11.83 -17.28 -6.61
C ARG A 181 -11.59 -16.87 -5.15
N VAL A 182 -12.62 -16.39 -4.46
CA VAL A 182 -12.53 -16.04 -3.04
C VAL A 182 -12.34 -17.30 -2.21
N THR A 183 -13.14 -18.33 -2.47
CA THR A 183 -12.99 -19.65 -1.82
C THR A 183 -11.63 -20.26 -2.12
N PHE A 184 -11.16 -20.19 -3.37
CA PHE A 184 -9.83 -20.67 -3.74
C PHE A 184 -8.73 -19.93 -2.95
N GLY A 185 -8.80 -18.59 -2.86
CA GLY A 185 -7.86 -17.78 -2.10
C GLY A 185 -7.91 -18.06 -0.60
N ALA A 186 -9.09 -18.24 -0.03
CA ALA A 186 -9.26 -18.61 1.38
C ALA A 186 -8.63 -19.97 1.70
N CYS A 187 -8.78 -20.95 0.81
CA CYS A 187 -8.12 -22.24 0.93
C CYS A 187 -6.60 -22.12 0.85
N MET A 188 -6.08 -21.29 -0.08
CA MET A 188 -4.65 -21.02 -0.23
C MET A 188 -4.03 -20.49 1.07
N VAL A 189 -4.65 -19.47 1.66
CA VAL A 189 -4.20 -18.89 2.95
C VAL A 189 -4.31 -19.93 4.07
N SER A 190 -5.41 -20.70 4.13
CA SER A 190 -5.63 -21.68 5.18
C SER A 190 -4.69 -22.88 5.11
N CYS A 191 -4.22 -23.23 3.92
CA CYS A 191 -3.23 -24.29 3.69
C CYS A 191 -1.79 -23.82 3.87
N GLY A 192 -1.55 -22.52 4.06
CA GLY A 192 -0.22 -21.93 4.23
C GLY A 192 0.57 -21.72 2.93
N ASP A 193 -0.12 -21.70 1.80
CA ASP A 193 0.50 -21.46 0.48
C ASP A 193 0.66 -19.93 0.21
N ALA A 194 0.00 -19.11 1.04
CA ALA A 194 0.10 -17.65 1.00
C ALA A 194 0.19 -17.03 2.41
#